data_0d9f8aea33619ad17ceae86c5ec7172e
#
_entry.id   0d9f8aea33619ad17ceae86c5ec7172e
#
_cell.length_a   1.000
_cell.length_b   1.000
_cell.length_c   1.000
_cell.angle_alpha   90.00
_cell.angle_beta   90.00
_cell.angle_gamma   90.00
#
_symmetry.space_group_name_H-M   'P 1'
#
loop_
_entity.id
_entity.type
_entity.pdbx_description
1 polymer ?
#
loop_
_entity_poly.entity_id
_entity_poly.type
_entity_poly.pdbx_seq_one_letter_code
_entity_poly.pdbx_strand_id
1 'polypeptide(L)' 'MTDPKKPAPKMTAEEAYVRAHVQATELVDAIYDRLQDMPAPACGHPIHWGHVGNLDHVNALLQQIADFLDGRG' A
#
# COMPACT_ATOMS: atom_id res chain seq x y z
N MET A 1 6.46 -15.54 -36.39
CA MET A 1 6.16 -15.32 -35.88
C MET A 1 6.19 -14.93 -35.48
N THR A 2 6.34 -15.08 -35.15
CA THR A 2 6.10 -14.69 -34.59
C THR A 2 6.07 -14.50 -33.94
N ASP A 3 6.30 -14.50 -33.86
CA ASP A 3 6.11 -14.31 -33.17
C ASP A 3 6.00 -14.09 -32.82
N PRO A 4 6.12 -14.28 -33.25
CA PRO A 4 5.94 -14.09 -32.72
C PRO A 4 5.89 -13.80 -32.33
N LYS A 5 5.69 -13.62 -32.31
CA LYS A 5 5.65 -13.40 -31.53
C LYS A 5 5.67 -12.87 -30.93
N LYS A 6 5.77 -12.49 -30.91
CA LYS A 6 5.85 -11.84 -30.19
C LYS A 6 5.49 -11.02 -30.03
N PRO A 7 5.40 -11.23 -29.82
CA PRO A 7 4.39 -10.38 -29.50
C PRO A 7 4.74 -9.13 -28.82
N ALA A 8 3.73 -8.46 -28.33
CA ALA A 8 3.93 -7.23 -27.66
C ALA A 8 5.20 -7.27 -26.87
N PRO A 9 5.97 -6.20 -26.89
CA PRO A 9 7.19 -6.18 -26.13
C PRO A 9 6.88 -6.42 -24.68
N LYS A 10 7.58 -7.33 -24.12
CA LYS A 10 7.43 -7.64 -22.73
C LYS A 10 8.20 -6.66 -21.93
N MET A 11 7.61 -6.27 -20.82
CA MET A 11 8.29 -5.45 -19.87
C MET A 11 9.47 -6.23 -19.31
N THR A 12 10.62 -5.58 -19.18
CA THR A 12 11.75 -6.20 -18.52
C THR A 12 11.48 -6.28 -17.02
N ALA A 13 12.25 -7.09 -16.33
CA ALA A 13 12.11 -7.17 -14.87
C ALA A 13 12.35 -5.82 -14.23
N GLU A 14 13.31 -5.06 -14.76
CA GLU A 14 13.59 -3.74 -14.20
C GLU A 14 12.42 -2.79 -14.40
N GLU A 15 11.82 -2.81 -15.56
CA GLU A 15 10.67 -1.94 -15.83
C GLU A 15 9.49 -2.31 -14.96
N ALA A 16 9.25 -3.61 -14.81
CA ALA A 16 8.18 -4.07 -13.97
C ALA A 16 8.41 -3.66 -12.51
N TYR A 17 9.66 -3.76 -12.06
CA TYR A 17 10.00 -3.36 -10.71
C TYR A 17 9.74 -1.88 -10.48
N VAL A 18 10.17 -1.04 -11.43
CA VAL A 18 9.97 0.41 -11.29
C VAL A 18 8.49 0.75 -11.22
N ARG A 19 7.69 0.14 -12.08
CA ARG A 19 6.25 0.39 -12.05
C ARG A 19 5.64 -0.04 -10.73
N ALA A 20 6.01 -1.21 -10.25
CA ALA A 20 5.47 -1.71 -8.99
C ALA A 20 5.91 -0.82 -7.83
N HIS A 21 7.15 -0.36 -7.87
CA HIS A 21 7.67 0.49 -6.81
C HIS A 21 6.93 1.82 -6.77
N VAL A 22 6.72 2.42 -7.94
CA VAL A 22 5.98 3.69 -8.02
C VAL A 22 4.57 3.51 -7.49
N GLN A 23 3.91 2.43 -7.91
CA GLN A 23 2.55 2.16 -7.45
C GLN A 23 2.50 1.97 -5.93
N ALA A 24 3.45 1.22 -5.39
CA ALA A 24 3.50 1.00 -3.95
C ALA A 24 3.68 2.31 -3.19
N THR A 25 4.57 3.17 -3.70
CA THR A 25 4.81 4.46 -3.07
C THR A 25 3.55 5.32 -3.11
N GLU A 26 2.86 5.31 -4.24
CA GLU A 26 1.62 6.07 -4.35
C GLU A 26 0.55 5.57 -3.40
N LEU A 27 0.47 4.25 -3.23
CA LEU A 27 -0.49 3.67 -2.30
C LEU A 27 -0.17 4.05 -0.86
N VAL A 28 1.11 4.05 -0.51
CA VAL A 28 1.53 4.47 0.84
C VAL A 28 1.15 5.93 1.07
N ASP A 29 1.40 6.78 0.07
CA ASP A 29 1.03 8.19 0.20
C ASP A 29 -0.47 8.36 0.38
N ALA A 30 -1.26 7.60 -0.38
CA ALA A 30 -2.71 7.68 -0.27
C ALA A 30 -3.18 7.22 1.11
N ILE A 31 -2.55 6.17 1.64
CA ILE A 31 -2.89 5.69 2.98
C ILE A 31 -2.54 6.75 4.01
N TYR A 32 -1.39 7.35 3.86
CA TYR A 32 -0.96 8.41 4.79
C TYR A 32 -1.97 9.56 4.80
N ASP A 33 -2.38 9.99 3.61
CA ASP A 33 -3.36 11.08 3.51
C ASP A 33 -4.67 10.71 4.18
N ARG A 34 -5.12 9.46 3.98
CA ARG A 34 -6.36 9.00 4.59
C ARG A 34 -6.26 8.99 6.11
N LEU A 35 -5.11 8.58 6.62
CA LEU A 35 -4.89 8.56 8.07
C LEU A 35 -4.90 9.96 8.64
N GLN A 36 -4.38 10.94 7.90
CA GLN A 36 -4.39 12.33 8.36
C GLN A 36 -5.81 12.89 8.46
N ASP A 37 -6.71 12.38 7.62
CA ASP A 37 -8.10 12.85 7.61
C ASP A 37 -8.96 12.18 8.66
N MET A 38 -8.45 11.14 9.33
CA MET A 38 -9.25 10.43 10.32
C MET A 38 -9.41 11.25 11.59
N PRO A 39 -10.51 11.05 12.31
CA PRO A 39 -10.75 11.82 13.53
C PRO A 39 -9.65 11.60 14.55
N ALA A 40 -9.34 12.65 15.29
CA ALA A 40 -8.36 12.59 16.38
C ALA A 40 -8.98 13.21 17.62
N PRO A 41 -8.68 12.67 18.80
CA PRO A 41 -9.25 13.20 20.04
C PRO A 41 -8.94 14.68 20.23
N ALA A 42 -7.75 15.11 19.80
CA ALA A 42 -7.35 16.50 19.97
C ALA A 42 -8.17 17.46 19.15
N CYS A 43 -8.88 16.96 18.14
CA CYS A 43 -9.71 17.81 17.29
C CYS A 43 -11.15 17.86 17.76
N GLY A 44 -11.47 17.24 18.89
CA GLY A 44 -12.81 17.29 19.46
C GLY A 44 -13.78 16.33 18.81
N HIS A 45 -13.33 15.46 17.93
CA HIS A 45 -14.18 14.47 17.32
C HIS A 45 -14.41 13.30 18.27
N PRO A 46 -15.64 12.79 18.36
CA PRO A 46 -15.87 11.61 19.20
C PRO A 46 -15.18 10.39 18.59
N ILE A 47 -14.46 9.66 19.42
CA ILE A 47 -13.80 8.44 19.02
C ILE A 47 -14.55 7.28 19.67
N HIS A 48 -14.86 6.27 18.89
CA HIS A 48 -15.52 5.09 19.42
C HIS A 48 -14.80 3.83 18.98
N TRP A 49 -15.20 2.70 19.55
CA TRP A 49 -14.50 1.45 19.32
C TRP A 49 -14.48 1.02 17.85
N GLY A 50 -15.44 1.46 17.05
CA GLY A 50 -15.40 1.20 15.61
C GLY A 50 -14.17 1.80 14.95
N HIS A 51 -13.80 3.01 15.37
CA HIS A 51 -12.59 3.66 14.84
C HIS A 51 -11.33 2.90 15.27
N VAL A 52 -11.31 2.46 16.53
CA VAL A 52 -10.16 1.69 17.04
C VAL A 52 -10.02 0.38 16.27
N GLY A 53 -11.13 -0.32 16.05
CA GLY A 53 -11.11 -1.57 15.32
C GLY A 53 -10.61 -1.42 13.90
N ASN A 54 -11.04 -0.34 13.23
CA ASN A 54 -10.58 -0.08 11.88
C ASN A 54 -9.09 0.17 11.83
N LEU A 55 -8.57 0.96 12.76
CA LEU A 55 -7.14 1.24 12.80
C LEU A 55 -6.33 0.01 13.18
N ASP A 56 -6.85 -0.81 14.08
CA ASP A 56 -6.17 -2.05 14.45
C ASP A 56 -6.04 -2.96 13.23
N HIS A 57 -7.08 -3.03 12.42
CA HIS A 57 -7.04 -3.83 11.21
C HIS A 57 -6.00 -3.28 10.23
N VAL A 58 -5.98 -1.95 10.06
CA VAL A 58 -5.00 -1.29 9.19
C VAL A 58 -3.59 -1.58 9.70
N ASN A 59 -3.39 -1.47 11.00
CA ASN A 59 -2.08 -1.74 11.59
C ASN A 59 -1.62 -3.17 11.31
N ALA A 60 -2.54 -4.14 11.41
CA ALA A 60 -2.19 -5.52 11.13
C ALA A 60 -1.73 -5.69 9.68
N LEU A 61 -2.43 -5.05 8.75
CA LEU A 61 -2.05 -5.13 7.35
C LEU A 61 -0.72 -4.44 7.07
N LEU A 62 -0.52 -3.27 7.67
CA LEU A 62 0.74 -2.55 7.51
C LEU A 62 1.91 -3.33 8.09
N GLN A 63 1.69 -4.00 9.22
CA GLN A 63 2.73 -4.81 9.83
C GLN A 63 3.11 -5.97 8.91
N GLN A 64 2.12 -6.58 8.26
CA GLN A 64 2.40 -7.65 7.31
C GLN A 64 3.28 -7.15 6.17
N ILE A 65 2.99 -5.95 5.67
CA ILE A 65 3.79 -5.36 4.60
C ILE A 65 5.21 -5.11 5.07
N ALA A 66 5.34 -4.52 6.25
CA ALA A 66 6.66 -4.21 6.80
C ALA A 66 7.48 -5.48 7.01
N ASP A 67 6.85 -6.51 7.54
CA ASP A 67 7.52 -7.79 7.78
C ASP A 67 7.97 -8.41 6.47
N PHE A 68 7.13 -8.33 5.46
CA PHE A 68 7.48 -8.88 4.15
C PHE A 68 8.69 -8.15 3.56
N LEU A 69 8.71 -6.82 3.66
CA LEU A 69 9.81 -6.03 3.12
C LEU A 69 11.11 -6.28 3.86
N ASP A 70 11.01 -6.58 5.15
CA ASP A 70 12.18 -6.91 5.97
C ASP A 70 12.64 -8.35 5.79
N GLY A 71 11.91 -9.14 5.03
CA GLY A 71 12.27 -10.51 4.80
C GLY A 71 11.85 -11.46 5.91
N ARG A 72 10.96 -11.00 6.78
CA ARG A 72 10.51 -11.84 7.90
C ARG A 72 9.17 -12.51 7.64
N GLY A 73 8.51 -12.08 6.56
CA GLY A 73 7.19 -12.57 6.23
C GLY A 73 7.10 -14.08 6.08
#